data_06b622e0c4969e34f3489817e6b1904b
#
_entry.id   06b622e0c4969e34f3489817e6b1904b
#
_cell.length_a   1.000
_cell.length_b   1.000
_cell.length_c   1.000
_cell.angle_alpha   90.00
_cell.angle_beta   90.00
_cell.angle_gamma   90.00
#
_symmetry.space_group_name_H-M   'P 1'
#
loop_
_entity.id
_entity.type
_entity.pdbx_description
1 polymer ?
#
loop_
_entity_poly.entity_id
_entity_poly.type
_entity_poly.pdbx_seq_one_letter_code
_entity_poly.pdbx_strand_id
1 'polypeptide(L)'
;MSTKWFDPRDLLFKSPFGAVPCGADVSFCFRPERGAAVTRCELLAHGEFADQWTAVELTPAQEDGHVVYRGIFTAPDDVELVWYHFRLSWADGGTSCYGKNGLCAWDAVEPWQLTVYDDTHKTPAWFGRGVTYQIFPDRFRRAKSRDVAGLVGPRTLHENWDELPEYRRGRDHVQRLFRR
;
A
#
# COMPACT_ATOMS: atom_id res chain seq x y z
N MET A 1 25.83 2.53 -2.78
CA MET A 1 24.39 2.28 -2.90
C MET A 1 24.02 1.34 -1.77
N SER A 2 23.17 1.74 -0.83
CA SER A 2 22.70 0.85 0.23
C SER A 2 21.84 -0.24 -0.44
N THR A 3 22.26 -1.49 -0.30
CA THR A 3 21.54 -2.64 -0.85
C THR A 3 20.28 -2.81 0.01
N LYS A 4 19.10 -2.63 -0.59
CA LYS A 4 17.84 -2.88 0.13
C LYS A 4 17.72 -4.37 0.42
N TRP A 5 17.38 -4.72 1.63
CA TRP A 5 17.16 -6.11 2.05
C TRP A 5 15.81 -6.65 1.59
N PHE A 6 14.88 -5.73 1.29
CA PHE A 6 13.57 -6.03 0.76
C PHE A 6 13.01 -4.83 -0.03
N ASP A 7 12.39 -5.11 -1.18
CA ASP A 7 11.63 -4.12 -1.95
C ASP A 7 10.31 -4.76 -2.45
N PRO A 8 9.14 -4.34 -1.95
CA PRO A 8 7.85 -4.95 -2.33
C PRO A 8 7.47 -4.69 -3.80
N ARG A 9 8.21 -3.84 -4.50
CA ARG A 9 8.00 -3.52 -5.92
C ARG A 9 8.78 -4.43 -6.86
N ASP A 10 9.69 -5.25 -6.34
CA ASP A 10 10.48 -6.19 -7.10
C ASP A 10 9.96 -7.61 -6.87
N LEU A 11 9.61 -8.30 -7.96
CA LEU A 11 9.10 -9.68 -7.93
C LEU A 11 10.08 -10.69 -7.33
N LEU A 12 11.36 -10.33 -7.25
CA LEU A 12 12.36 -11.14 -6.54
C LEU A 12 12.04 -11.25 -5.05
N PHE A 13 11.52 -10.15 -4.46
CA PHE A 13 11.26 -10.07 -3.03
C PHE A 13 9.81 -10.38 -2.65
N LYS A 14 8.85 -10.01 -3.52
CA LYS A 14 7.42 -10.23 -3.29
C LYS A 14 6.70 -10.61 -4.58
N SER A 15 6.02 -11.75 -4.59
CA SER A 15 5.21 -12.20 -5.73
C SER A 15 3.88 -12.80 -5.23
N PRO A 16 2.74 -12.41 -5.84
CA PRO A 16 2.59 -11.47 -6.96
C PRO A 16 2.83 -10.02 -6.57
N PHE A 17 3.05 -9.17 -7.58
CA PHE A 17 3.17 -7.72 -7.41
C PHE A 17 1.81 -7.07 -7.10
N GLY A 18 1.83 -6.02 -6.27
CA GLY A 18 0.65 -5.21 -5.99
C GLY A 18 -0.36 -5.86 -5.06
N ALA A 19 -1.65 -5.60 -5.31
CA ALA A 19 -2.77 -6.18 -4.59
C ALA A 19 -2.96 -7.65 -4.96
N VAL A 20 -3.57 -8.42 -4.05
CA VAL A 20 -3.82 -9.85 -4.24
C VAL A 20 -5.28 -10.19 -3.96
N PRO A 21 -5.86 -11.22 -4.59
CA PRO A 21 -7.19 -11.69 -4.24
C PRO A 21 -7.23 -12.32 -2.84
N CYS A 22 -8.42 -12.38 -2.26
CA CYS A 22 -8.68 -13.09 -1.01
C CYS A 22 -8.18 -14.54 -1.12
N GLY A 23 -7.58 -15.05 -0.05
CA GLY A 23 -7.05 -16.42 0.04
C GLY A 23 -5.81 -16.70 -0.83
N ALA A 24 -5.25 -15.71 -1.52
CA ALA A 24 -4.11 -15.92 -2.41
C ALA A 24 -2.80 -16.11 -1.63
N ASP A 25 -1.95 -16.97 -2.12
CA ASP A 25 -0.58 -17.13 -1.63
C ASP A 25 0.33 -16.04 -2.16
N VAL A 26 1.08 -15.43 -1.23
CA VAL A 26 2.07 -14.39 -1.52
C VAL A 26 3.43 -14.89 -1.09
N SER A 27 4.33 -15.04 -2.04
CA SER A 27 5.72 -15.42 -1.77
C SER A 27 6.53 -14.21 -1.32
N PHE A 28 7.30 -14.38 -0.26
CA PHE A 28 8.24 -13.40 0.25
C PHE A 28 9.66 -13.93 0.22
N CYS A 29 10.61 -13.07 -0.16
CA CYS A 29 12.04 -13.31 -0.10
C CYS A 29 12.70 -12.13 0.60
N PHE A 30 13.31 -12.36 1.75
CA PHE A 30 14.08 -11.35 2.46
C PHE A 30 15.58 -11.65 2.30
N ARG A 31 16.35 -10.66 1.86
CA ARG A 31 17.79 -10.80 1.57
C ARG A 31 18.60 -9.84 2.43
N PRO A 32 19.03 -10.25 3.62
CA PRO A 32 19.91 -9.43 4.43
C PRO A 32 21.24 -9.15 3.71
N GLU A 33 21.92 -8.11 4.12
CA GLU A 33 23.26 -7.81 3.63
C GLU A 33 24.21 -8.97 3.86
N ARG A 34 25.18 -9.14 2.95
CA ARG A 34 26.18 -10.23 3.07
C ARG A 34 26.95 -10.09 4.38
N GLY A 35 26.98 -11.17 5.15
CA GLY A 35 27.64 -11.20 6.47
C GLY A 35 26.77 -10.69 7.61
N ALA A 36 25.53 -10.30 7.38
CA ALA A 36 24.58 -10.01 8.46
C ALA A 36 24.33 -11.28 9.30
N ALA A 37 24.51 -11.16 10.61
CA ALA A 37 24.37 -12.26 11.55
C ALA A 37 22.92 -12.58 11.92
N VAL A 38 22.01 -12.51 10.92
CA VAL A 38 20.59 -12.87 11.09
C VAL A 38 20.48 -14.38 11.21
N THR A 39 19.85 -14.86 12.28
CA THR A 39 19.64 -16.29 12.56
C THR A 39 18.21 -16.75 12.30
N ARG A 40 17.23 -15.80 12.37
CA ARG A 40 15.82 -16.06 12.12
C ARG A 40 15.16 -14.83 11.49
N CYS A 41 14.29 -15.06 10.55
CA CYS A 41 13.47 -14.02 9.92
C CYS A 41 12.00 -14.44 9.91
N GLU A 42 11.13 -13.58 10.39
CA GLU A 42 9.69 -13.79 10.40
C GLU A 42 9.00 -12.63 9.70
N LEU A 43 8.04 -12.94 8.85
CA LEU A 43 7.07 -11.97 8.35
C LEU A 43 5.98 -11.82 9.40
N LEU A 44 5.78 -10.61 9.89
CA LEU A 44 4.68 -10.25 10.77
C LEU A 44 3.64 -9.49 9.97
N ALA A 45 2.39 -9.94 10.03
CA ALA A 45 1.28 -9.35 9.30
C ALA A 45 0.04 -9.22 10.17
N HIS A 46 -0.74 -8.16 10.01
CA HIS A 46 -2.06 -8.01 10.63
C HIS A 46 -3.02 -7.27 9.69
N GLY A 47 -4.30 -7.59 9.77
CA GLY A 47 -5.36 -6.84 9.10
C GLY A 47 -5.55 -5.45 9.74
N GLU A 48 -6.15 -4.51 9.02
CA GLU A 48 -6.38 -3.13 9.48
C GLU A 48 -7.11 -3.08 10.83
N PHE A 49 -8.02 -4.01 11.07
CA PHE A 49 -8.83 -4.07 12.29
C PHE A 49 -8.51 -5.28 13.17
N ALA A 50 -7.42 -5.98 12.90
CA ALA A 50 -7.03 -7.14 13.68
C ALA A 50 -6.30 -6.72 14.96
N ASP A 51 -6.62 -7.36 16.08
CA ASP A 51 -5.98 -7.09 17.38
C ASP A 51 -4.60 -7.79 17.51
N GLN A 52 -4.30 -8.76 16.64
CA GLN A 52 -3.10 -9.58 16.77
C GLN A 52 -2.33 -9.70 15.46
N TRP A 53 -1.01 -9.83 15.61
CA TRP A 53 -0.10 -10.11 14.51
C TRP A 53 -0.02 -11.60 14.23
N THR A 54 -0.14 -11.97 12.95
CA THR A 54 0.19 -13.31 12.46
C THR A 54 1.67 -13.34 12.11
N ALA A 55 2.39 -14.35 12.61
CA ALA A 55 3.82 -14.54 12.31
C ALA A 55 4.00 -15.72 11.34
N VAL A 56 4.70 -15.49 10.25
CA VAL A 56 5.11 -16.52 9.29
C VAL A 56 6.63 -16.62 9.33
N GLU A 57 7.15 -17.76 9.77
CA GLU A 57 8.59 -18.00 9.75
C GLU A 57 9.09 -18.24 8.33
N LEU A 58 10.15 -17.52 7.95
CA LEU A 58 10.78 -17.63 6.65
C LEU A 58 11.97 -18.61 6.76
N THR A 59 12.02 -19.56 5.84
CA THR A 59 13.05 -20.59 5.80
C THR A 59 14.34 -20.04 5.19
N PRO A 60 15.51 -20.20 5.82
CA PRO A 60 16.77 -19.80 5.24
C PRO A 60 17.17 -20.70 4.06
N ALA A 61 17.70 -20.09 3.01
CA ALA A 61 18.26 -20.75 1.84
C ALA A 61 19.58 -20.09 1.43
N GLN A 62 20.45 -20.85 0.74
CA GLN A 62 21.71 -20.32 0.19
C GLN A 62 21.51 -20.00 -1.30
N GLU A 63 21.74 -18.76 -1.69
CA GLU A 63 21.69 -18.32 -3.09
C GLU A 63 22.89 -17.43 -3.40
N ASP A 64 23.69 -17.81 -4.37
CA ASP A 64 24.88 -17.07 -4.83
C ASP A 64 25.83 -16.66 -3.69
N GLY A 65 25.97 -17.54 -2.67
CA GLY A 65 26.78 -17.28 -1.49
C GLY A 65 26.19 -16.26 -0.51
N HIS A 66 24.88 -16.03 -0.59
CA HIS A 66 24.08 -15.25 0.35
C HIS A 66 23.08 -16.14 1.07
N VAL A 67 22.82 -15.84 2.34
CA VAL A 67 21.64 -16.35 3.04
C VAL A 67 20.46 -15.49 2.66
N VAL A 68 19.40 -16.13 2.18
CA VAL A 68 18.09 -15.50 1.93
C VAL A 68 17.02 -16.22 2.73
N TYR A 69 15.96 -15.55 3.08
CA TYR A 69 14.84 -16.11 3.83
C TYR A 69 13.58 -16.10 2.96
N ARG A 70 12.95 -17.27 2.76
CA ARG A 70 11.78 -17.43 1.91
C ARG A 70 10.60 -17.99 2.67
N GLY A 71 9.40 -17.50 2.35
CA GLY A 71 8.16 -18.02 2.92
C GLY A 71 6.95 -17.61 2.10
N ILE A 72 5.83 -18.19 2.45
CA ILE A 72 4.53 -17.92 1.82
C ILE A 72 3.60 -17.42 2.90
N PHE A 73 2.96 -16.30 2.64
CA PHE A 73 1.87 -15.75 3.42
C PHE A 73 0.57 -15.94 2.64
N THR A 74 -0.41 -16.62 3.21
CA THR A 74 -1.74 -16.72 2.63
C THR A 74 -2.56 -15.52 3.06
N ALA A 75 -3.05 -14.75 2.08
CA ALA A 75 -3.89 -13.59 2.33
C ALA A 75 -5.20 -13.99 3.00
N PRO A 76 -5.81 -13.11 3.80
CA PRO A 76 -7.12 -13.34 4.39
C PRO A 76 -8.20 -13.68 3.36
N ASP A 77 -9.24 -14.41 3.79
CA ASP A 77 -10.40 -14.74 2.95
C ASP A 77 -11.36 -13.55 2.76
N ASP A 78 -11.22 -12.51 3.58
CA ASP A 78 -11.99 -11.29 3.51
C ASP A 78 -11.19 -10.12 2.90
N VAL A 79 -11.92 -9.18 2.27
CA VAL A 79 -11.34 -7.94 1.71
C VAL A 79 -10.84 -7.06 2.85
N GLU A 80 -9.53 -6.80 2.87
CA GLU A 80 -8.95 -5.91 3.86
C GLU A 80 -7.60 -5.31 3.45
N LEU A 81 -7.10 -4.39 4.26
CA LEU A 81 -5.73 -3.92 4.22
C LEU A 81 -4.89 -4.69 5.22
N VAL A 82 -3.86 -5.35 4.74
CA VAL A 82 -2.90 -6.07 5.58
C VAL A 82 -1.63 -5.25 5.70
N TRP A 83 -1.20 -5.01 6.93
CA TRP A 83 0.05 -4.34 7.25
C TRP A 83 1.10 -5.38 7.61
N TYR A 84 2.31 -5.28 7.05
CA TYR A 84 3.35 -6.26 7.31
C TYR A 84 4.75 -5.64 7.40
N HIS A 85 5.60 -6.30 8.16
CA HIS A 85 7.04 -6.02 8.27
C HIS A 85 7.79 -7.30 8.65
N PHE A 86 9.11 -7.25 8.72
CA PHE A 86 9.92 -8.40 9.13
C PHE A 86 10.45 -8.21 10.55
N ARG A 87 10.45 -9.29 11.33
CA ARG A 87 11.15 -9.40 12.60
C ARG A 87 12.39 -10.27 12.40
N LEU A 88 13.52 -9.78 12.85
CA LEU A 88 14.82 -10.43 12.71
C LEU A 88 15.35 -10.80 14.09
N SER A 89 15.90 -12.02 14.22
CA SER A 89 16.70 -12.42 15.39
C SER A 89 18.17 -12.49 14.98
N TRP A 90 19.05 -12.07 15.85
CA TRP A 90 20.48 -11.98 15.61
C TRP A 90 21.25 -13.04 16.39
N ALA A 91 22.47 -13.33 15.96
CA ALA A 91 23.32 -14.32 16.61
C ALA A 91 23.71 -13.98 18.06
N ASP A 92 23.67 -12.71 18.43
CA ASP A 92 23.89 -12.19 19.79
C ASP A 92 22.67 -12.33 20.72
N GLY A 93 21.55 -12.85 20.19
CA GLY A 93 20.27 -12.97 20.88
C GLY A 93 19.39 -11.72 20.81
N GLY A 94 19.86 -10.64 20.17
CA GLY A 94 19.08 -9.44 19.94
C GLY A 94 17.95 -9.66 18.92
N THR A 95 16.99 -8.73 18.91
CA THR A 95 15.90 -8.68 17.92
C THR A 95 15.76 -7.28 17.35
N SER A 96 15.33 -7.17 16.10
CA SER A 96 15.00 -5.92 15.45
C SER A 96 13.91 -6.13 14.40
N CYS A 97 13.35 -5.02 13.90
CA CYS A 97 12.38 -5.03 12.80
C CYS A 97 12.99 -4.42 11.53
N TYR A 98 12.43 -4.80 10.40
CA TYR A 98 12.75 -4.20 9.10
C TYR A 98 11.46 -3.81 8.40
N GLY A 99 11.29 -2.52 8.16
CA GLY A 99 10.14 -1.90 7.53
C GLY A 99 10.52 -0.96 6.39
N LYS A 100 9.60 -0.09 5.99
CA LYS A 100 9.84 0.95 4.96
C LYS A 100 11.02 1.85 5.31
N ASN A 101 11.19 2.13 6.59
CA ASN A 101 12.26 2.94 7.16
C ASN A 101 13.57 2.17 7.41
N GLY A 102 13.67 0.91 6.94
CA GLY A 102 14.84 0.06 7.11
C GLY A 102 14.86 -0.69 8.43
N LEU A 103 16.08 -0.97 8.93
CA LEU A 103 16.30 -1.67 10.20
C LEU A 103 16.01 -0.73 11.36
N CYS A 104 15.15 -1.15 12.30
CA CYS A 104 14.70 -0.34 13.42
C CYS A 104 14.22 -1.19 14.61
N ALA A 105 13.89 -0.54 15.72
CA ALA A 105 13.21 -1.17 16.85
C ALA A 105 11.73 -1.43 16.55
N TRP A 106 11.09 -2.26 17.38
CA TRP A 106 9.68 -2.64 17.21
C TRP A 106 8.71 -1.46 17.18
N ASP A 107 8.89 -0.51 18.07
CA ASP A 107 8.05 0.68 18.24
C ASP A 107 8.25 1.76 17.16
N ALA A 108 9.29 1.61 16.36
CA ALA A 108 9.64 2.57 15.30
C ALA A 108 9.38 2.02 13.89
N VAL A 109 8.92 0.77 13.73
CA VAL A 109 8.78 0.15 12.42
C VAL A 109 7.63 0.78 11.61
N GLU A 110 7.92 1.11 10.36
CA GLU A 110 6.92 1.54 9.38
C GLU A 110 6.54 0.35 8.48
N PRO A 111 5.35 -0.27 8.67
CA PRO A 111 4.96 -1.45 7.92
C PRO A 111 4.62 -1.11 6.47
N TRP A 112 4.78 -2.07 5.56
CA TRP A 112 4.19 -2.03 4.22
C TRP A 112 2.73 -2.41 4.26
N GLN A 113 2.01 -1.99 3.24
CA GLN A 113 0.61 -2.34 3.01
C GLN A 113 0.50 -3.38 1.90
N LEU A 114 -0.35 -4.36 2.11
CA LEU A 114 -0.85 -5.29 1.10
C LEU A 114 -2.37 -5.13 1.03
N THR A 115 -2.89 -4.81 -0.16
CA THR A 115 -4.34 -4.74 -0.39
C THR A 115 -4.84 -6.12 -0.79
N VAL A 116 -5.82 -6.63 -0.05
CA VAL A 116 -6.54 -7.88 -0.36
C VAL A 116 -7.90 -7.52 -0.92
N TYR A 117 -8.26 -8.07 -2.09
CA TYR A 117 -9.48 -7.70 -2.81
C TYR A 117 -10.32 -8.93 -3.20
N ASP A 118 -11.62 -8.71 -3.37
CA ASP A 118 -12.55 -9.71 -3.92
C ASP A 118 -12.40 -9.79 -5.44
N ASP A 119 -11.96 -10.94 -5.95
CA ASP A 119 -11.74 -11.18 -7.38
C ASP A 119 -13.00 -11.60 -8.15
N THR A 120 -14.15 -11.70 -7.49
CA THR A 120 -15.43 -11.93 -8.15
C THR A 120 -15.86 -10.75 -9.04
N HIS A 121 -15.43 -9.53 -8.67
CA HIS A 121 -15.64 -8.28 -9.42
C HIS A 121 -14.45 -7.97 -10.32
N LYS A 122 -14.49 -8.48 -11.55
CA LYS A 122 -13.37 -8.28 -12.49
C LYS A 122 -13.48 -6.97 -13.26
N THR A 123 -12.41 -6.18 -13.21
CA THR A 123 -12.24 -5.06 -14.12
C THR A 123 -12.22 -5.58 -15.55
N PRO A 124 -12.99 -5.00 -16.50
CA PRO A 124 -12.98 -5.41 -17.89
C PRO A 124 -11.56 -5.43 -18.48
N ALA A 125 -11.22 -6.49 -19.21
CA ALA A 125 -9.86 -6.69 -19.74
C ALA A 125 -9.37 -5.56 -20.68
N TRP A 126 -10.27 -4.77 -21.25
CA TRP A 126 -9.94 -3.63 -22.08
C TRP A 126 -9.48 -2.39 -21.30
N PHE A 127 -9.89 -2.25 -20.02
CA PHE A 127 -9.66 -1.03 -19.23
C PHE A 127 -8.17 -0.69 -19.06
N GLY A 128 -7.32 -1.70 -18.88
CA GLY A 128 -5.88 -1.52 -18.73
C GLY A 128 -5.10 -1.45 -20.05
N ARG A 129 -5.77 -1.56 -21.22
CA ARG A 129 -5.11 -1.61 -22.54
C ARG A 129 -5.05 -0.27 -23.25
N GLY A 130 -5.65 0.77 -22.68
CA GLY A 130 -5.74 2.09 -23.29
C GLY A 130 -5.34 3.19 -22.33
N VAL A 131 -5.49 4.43 -22.79
CA VAL A 131 -5.34 5.63 -21.97
C VAL A 131 -6.72 6.03 -21.46
N THR A 132 -6.86 6.13 -20.15
CA THR A 132 -8.07 6.65 -19.51
C THR A 132 -7.89 8.15 -19.27
N TYR A 133 -8.81 8.95 -19.77
CA TYR A 133 -8.82 10.39 -19.58
C TYR A 133 -10.07 10.81 -18.79
N GLN A 134 -9.85 11.28 -17.56
CA GLN A 134 -10.93 11.79 -16.71
C GLN A 134 -11.09 13.28 -16.90
N ILE A 135 -12.30 13.71 -17.30
CA ILE A 135 -12.63 15.10 -17.50
C ILE A 135 -13.56 15.57 -16.39
N PHE A 136 -13.20 16.66 -15.73
CA PHE A 136 -14.08 17.43 -14.85
C PHE A 136 -14.71 18.55 -15.69
N PRO A 137 -15.97 18.40 -16.17
CA PRO A 137 -16.57 19.33 -17.13
C PRO A 137 -16.64 20.78 -16.66
N ASP A 138 -16.82 20.97 -15.35
CA ASP A 138 -16.87 22.26 -14.67
C ASP A 138 -15.55 23.02 -14.67
N ARG A 139 -14.43 22.30 -14.90
CA ARG A 139 -13.07 22.84 -14.89
C ARG A 139 -12.31 22.63 -16.19
N PHE A 140 -12.93 22.05 -17.21
CA PHE A 140 -12.24 21.72 -18.45
C PHE A 140 -12.28 22.84 -19.47
N ARG A 141 -13.49 23.28 -19.85
CA ARG A 141 -13.71 24.39 -20.82
C ARG A 141 -15.11 24.90 -20.76
N ARG A 142 -15.23 26.23 -20.82
CA ARG A 142 -16.50 26.93 -21.02
C ARG A 142 -16.69 27.20 -22.51
N ALA A 143 -17.64 26.54 -23.16
CA ALA A 143 -17.90 26.73 -24.60
C ALA A 143 -18.72 28.00 -24.89
N LYS A 144 -19.70 28.35 -24.02
CA LYS A 144 -20.56 29.53 -24.14
C LYS A 144 -20.81 30.13 -22.76
N SER A 145 -20.90 31.43 -22.67
CA SER A 145 -21.41 32.10 -21.48
C SER A 145 -22.89 31.77 -21.29
N ARG A 146 -23.26 31.27 -20.13
CA ARG A 146 -24.65 31.04 -19.73
C ARG A 146 -24.84 31.66 -18.35
N ASP A 147 -25.98 32.33 -18.18
CA ASP A 147 -26.37 32.78 -16.85
C ASP A 147 -26.66 31.53 -15.98
N VAL A 148 -25.91 31.35 -14.94
CA VAL A 148 -26.03 30.24 -14.00
C VAL A 148 -26.35 30.72 -12.58
N ALA A 149 -26.58 32.03 -12.38
CA ALA A 149 -26.80 32.62 -11.07
C ALA A 149 -27.91 31.92 -10.28
N GLY A 150 -29.02 31.57 -10.91
CA GLY A 150 -30.13 30.83 -10.30
C GLY A 150 -29.84 29.34 -10.02
N LEU A 151 -28.73 28.76 -10.55
CA LEU A 151 -28.37 27.34 -10.41
C LEU A 151 -27.27 27.11 -9.37
N VAL A 152 -26.61 28.17 -8.93
CA VAL A 152 -25.39 28.05 -8.08
C VAL A 152 -25.73 27.76 -6.62
N GLY A 153 -26.92 28.21 -6.16
CA GLY A 153 -27.32 28.11 -4.75
C GLY A 153 -26.29 28.79 -3.83
N PRO A 154 -25.88 28.16 -2.74
CA PRO A 154 -24.92 28.75 -1.78
C PRO A 154 -23.45 28.68 -2.23
N ARG A 155 -23.18 28.37 -3.50
CA ARG A 155 -21.80 28.24 -4.02
C ARG A 155 -21.32 29.60 -4.53
N THR A 156 -20.03 29.84 -4.47
CA THR A 156 -19.37 31.02 -5.05
C THR A 156 -18.92 30.70 -6.47
N LEU A 157 -19.28 31.55 -7.42
CA LEU A 157 -18.72 31.50 -8.77
C LEU A 157 -17.40 32.25 -8.79
N HIS A 158 -16.38 31.61 -9.30
CA HIS A 158 -15.10 32.24 -9.60
C HIS A 158 -15.18 32.89 -11.01
N GLU A 159 -14.88 34.17 -11.10
CA GLU A 159 -14.90 34.92 -12.37
C GLU A 159 -13.59 34.69 -13.15
N ASN A 160 -12.48 34.51 -12.43
CA ASN A 160 -11.20 34.25 -13.03
C ASN A 160 -10.90 32.73 -13.06
N TRP A 161 -10.63 32.22 -14.27
CA TRP A 161 -10.30 30.80 -14.47
C TRP A 161 -9.04 30.35 -13.74
N ASP A 162 -8.07 31.24 -13.58
CA ASP A 162 -6.79 30.96 -12.93
C ASP A 162 -6.83 31.14 -11.40
N GLU A 163 -7.99 31.52 -10.85
CA GLU A 163 -8.17 31.67 -9.41
C GLU A 163 -8.17 30.31 -8.72
N LEU A 164 -7.34 30.18 -7.69
CA LEU A 164 -7.29 28.96 -6.88
C LEU A 164 -8.56 28.83 -6.02
N PRO A 165 -9.22 27.66 -6.00
CA PRO A 165 -10.38 27.45 -5.16
C PRO A 165 -10.02 27.61 -3.68
N GLU A 166 -10.87 28.30 -2.92
CA GLU A 166 -10.71 28.41 -1.47
C GLU A 166 -10.86 27.03 -0.81
N TYR A 167 -9.79 26.52 -0.23
CA TYR A 167 -9.82 25.33 0.60
C TYR A 167 -10.30 25.71 2.01
N ARG A 168 -11.58 25.53 2.30
CA ARG A 168 -12.07 25.57 3.68
C ARG A 168 -11.57 24.32 4.41
N ARG A 169 -10.49 24.48 5.18
CA ARG A 169 -10.05 23.46 6.14
C ARG A 169 -11.06 23.39 7.29
N GLY A 170 -12.00 22.44 7.25
CA GLY A 170 -12.93 22.19 8.33
C GLY A 170 -13.57 20.81 8.19
N ARG A 171 -13.60 20.03 9.26
CA ARG A 171 -14.20 18.68 9.34
C ARG A 171 -15.69 18.64 8.95
N ASP A 172 -16.37 19.76 8.97
CA ASP A 172 -17.80 19.85 8.69
C ASP A 172 -18.17 19.68 7.20
N HIS A 173 -17.22 19.79 6.29
CA HIS A 173 -17.49 19.70 4.87
C HIS A 173 -17.54 18.26 4.36
N VAL A 174 -16.80 17.34 4.98
CA VAL A 174 -16.77 15.92 4.58
C VAL A 174 -18.07 15.21 4.99
N GLN A 175 -18.68 15.59 6.12
CA GLN A 175 -19.93 14.96 6.58
C GLN A 175 -21.16 15.34 5.75
N ARG A 176 -21.14 16.44 5.00
CA ARG A 176 -22.28 16.87 4.14
C ARG A 176 -22.29 16.23 2.76
N LEU A 177 -21.16 15.70 2.28
CA LEU A 177 -21.08 15.03 0.98
C LEU A 177 -21.56 13.57 1.01
N PHE A 178 -21.66 12.96 2.20
CA PHE A 178 -22.07 11.56 2.37
C PHE A 178 -23.46 11.39 3.02
N ARG A 179 -24.23 12.46 3.18
CA ARG A 179 -25.63 12.39 3.60
C ARG A 179 -26.56 12.67 2.42
N ARG A 180 -26.71 11.68 1.55
CA ARG A 180 -27.93 11.44 0.76
C ARG A 180 -28.00 9.96 0.41
#